data_b0480d38254a61beed07ddb1cde6d07e
#
_entry.id   b0480d38254a61beed07ddb1cde6d07e
#
_cell.length_a   1.000
_cell.length_b   1.000
_cell.length_c   1.000
_cell.angle_alpha   90.00
_cell.angle_beta   90.00
_cell.angle_gamma   90.00
#
_symmetry.space_group_name_H-M   'P 1'
#
loop_
_entity.id
_entity.type
_entity.pdbx_description
1 polymer ?
#
loop_
_entity_poly.entity_id
_entity_poly.type
_entity_poly.pdbx_seq_one_letter_code
_entity_poly.pdbx_strand_id
1 'polypeptide(L)'
;MPKDRTIKVYQFDELDETAKEKAREWYREGNCEDSYWSESVIDDAATVAEYMGIDIKQTPVKLMNGETRYKPTVYYSGFWSQGDGACFEGTWRAGDVQADKLKEYAPQDKELHRIVDGLAEIAKEYPDGYFSVRHSGHYSHSGCTRFDVELPNAQEDELEYDSPEWKALQVKLGEDEETLIQLARDLMDWIYRQLEKEWDYQNSDEQVDETIRANEYEFDEDGKPA
;
A
#
# COMPACT_ATOMS: atom_id res chain seq x y z
N MET A 1 48.62 12.66 -18.43
CA MET A 1 48.32 11.64 -19.44
C MET A 1 47.50 10.55 -18.77
N PRO A 2 46.39 10.12 -19.35
CA PRO A 2 45.63 8.98 -18.82
C PRO A 2 46.56 7.72 -18.87
N LYS A 3 46.39 6.85 -17.87
CA LYS A 3 47.14 5.57 -17.81
C LYS A 3 46.11 4.47 -17.87
N ASP A 4 46.36 3.49 -18.72
CA ASP A 4 45.59 2.25 -18.74
C ASP A 4 45.89 1.44 -17.48
N ARG A 5 44.88 0.92 -16.82
CA ARG A 5 44.96 -0.05 -15.74
C ARG A 5 44.25 -1.32 -16.19
N THR A 6 44.88 -2.42 -16.13
CA THR A 6 44.24 -3.72 -16.26
C THR A 6 43.78 -4.13 -14.89
N ILE A 7 42.45 -4.27 -14.70
CA ILE A 7 41.85 -4.85 -13.49
C ILE A 7 41.37 -6.26 -13.82
N LYS A 8 41.49 -7.18 -12.87
CA LYS A 8 40.89 -8.49 -12.98
C LYS A 8 39.48 -8.38 -12.41
N VAL A 9 38.51 -8.80 -13.17
CA VAL A 9 37.09 -8.77 -12.78
C VAL A 9 36.58 -10.20 -12.64
N TYR A 10 35.58 -10.37 -11.79
CA TYR A 10 34.97 -11.64 -11.46
C TYR A 10 33.43 -11.49 -11.59
N GLN A 11 32.82 -12.57 -12.07
CA GLN A 11 31.37 -12.72 -11.95
C GLN A 11 30.99 -13.07 -10.50
N PHE A 12 29.77 -12.79 -10.10
CA PHE A 12 29.30 -13.00 -8.73
C PHE A 12 29.60 -14.42 -8.20
N ASP A 13 29.38 -15.45 -9.01
CA ASP A 13 29.58 -16.84 -8.59
C ASP A 13 31.07 -17.23 -8.42
N GLU A 14 31.98 -16.43 -8.96
CA GLU A 14 33.45 -16.65 -8.85
C GLU A 14 34.01 -16.02 -7.55
N LEU A 15 33.22 -15.20 -6.85
CA LEU A 15 33.58 -14.55 -5.59
C LEU A 15 33.55 -15.54 -4.43
N ASP A 16 34.41 -15.31 -3.42
CA ASP A 16 34.24 -15.98 -2.13
C ASP A 16 33.06 -15.44 -1.34
N GLU A 17 32.64 -16.13 -0.27
CA GLU A 17 31.44 -15.73 0.49
C GLU A 17 31.56 -14.35 1.12
N THR A 18 32.74 -13.89 1.50
CA THR A 18 32.97 -12.56 2.07
C THR A 18 32.81 -11.47 1.01
N ALA A 19 33.32 -11.72 -0.19
CA ALA A 19 33.16 -10.81 -1.33
C ALA A 19 31.72 -10.80 -1.86
N LYS A 20 31.04 -11.95 -1.87
CA LYS A 20 29.60 -12.02 -2.19
C LYS A 20 28.76 -11.17 -1.26
N GLU A 21 29.04 -11.22 0.06
CA GLU A 21 28.27 -10.41 1.00
C GLU A 21 28.44 -8.92 0.76
N LYS A 22 29.65 -8.45 0.44
CA LYS A 22 29.89 -7.05 0.08
C LYS A 22 29.23 -6.66 -1.25
N ALA A 23 29.15 -7.57 -2.21
CA ALA A 23 28.44 -7.36 -3.47
C ALA A 23 26.93 -7.22 -3.23
N ARG A 24 26.34 -8.04 -2.32
CA ARG A 24 24.94 -7.91 -1.90
C ARG A 24 24.69 -6.60 -1.19
N GLU A 25 25.55 -6.20 -0.23
CA GLU A 25 25.45 -4.92 0.47
C GLU A 25 25.47 -3.75 -0.51
N TRP A 26 26.41 -3.73 -1.45
CA TRP A 26 26.48 -2.73 -2.49
C TRP A 26 25.20 -2.65 -3.33
N TYR A 27 24.65 -3.82 -3.73
CA TYR A 27 23.44 -3.86 -4.52
C TYR A 27 22.24 -3.30 -3.74
N ARG A 28 22.08 -3.70 -2.47
CA ARG A 28 21.01 -3.21 -1.59
C ARG A 28 21.09 -1.70 -1.40
N GLU A 29 22.30 -1.15 -1.16
CA GLU A 29 22.49 0.30 -1.02
C GLU A 29 22.08 1.06 -2.28
N GLY A 30 22.41 0.55 -3.47
CA GLY A 30 22.03 1.16 -4.75
C GLY A 30 20.55 1.01 -5.07
N ASN A 31 19.92 -0.08 -4.65
CA ASN A 31 18.51 -0.37 -4.94
C ASN A 31 17.53 0.35 -4.01
N CYS A 32 17.97 0.89 -2.88
CA CYS A 32 17.13 1.64 -1.94
C CYS A 32 16.46 2.88 -2.56
N GLU A 33 17.02 3.42 -3.64
CA GLU A 33 16.48 4.61 -4.33
C GLU A 33 15.45 4.27 -5.42
N ASP A 34 15.35 2.99 -5.82
CA ASP A 34 14.42 2.55 -6.85
C ASP A 34 13.04 2.20 -6.25
N SER A 35 11.99 2.86 -6.70
CA SER A 35 10.62 2.64 -6.24
C SER A 35 9.81 1.68 -7.13
N TYR A 36 10.40 1.08 -8.16
CA TYR A 36 9.68 0.19 -9.08
C TYR A 36 9.10 -1.06 -8.39
N TRP A 37 9.78 -1.55 -7.36
CA TRP A 37 9.31 -2.70 -6.59
C TRP A 37 7.94 -2.48 -5.96
N SER A 38 7.61 -1.26 -5.56
CA SER A 38 6.34 -0.94 -4.90
C SER A 38 5.17 -0.72 -5.89
N GLU A 39 5.45 -0.48 -7.18
CA GLU A 39 4.40 -0.15 -8.15
C GLU A 39 3.39 -1.29 -8.32
N SER A 40 3.86 -2.54 -8.43
CA SER A 40 2.98 -3.70 -8.58
C SER A 40 2.11 -3.94 -7.33
N VAL A 41 2.65 -3.72 -6.15
CA VAL A 41 1.91 -3.83 -4.88
C VAL A 41 0.84 -2.75 -4.79
N ILE A 42 1.16 -1.52 -5.19
CA ILE A 42 0.21 -0.40 -5.16
C ILE A 42 -0.90 -0.58 -6.20
N ASP A 43 -0.57 -1.07 -7.40
CA ASP A 43 -1.57 -1.35 -8.45
C ASP A 43 -2.51 -2.50 -8.02
N ASP A 44 -1.98 -3.56 -7.38
CA ASP A 44 -2.78 -4.65 -6.79
C ASP A 44 -3.67 -4.14 -5.65
N ALA A 45 -3.13 -3.33 -4.76
CA ALA A 45 -3.88 -2.70 -3.67
C ALA A 45 -5.02 -1.81 -4.18
N ALA A 46 -4.83 -1.09 -5.29
CA ALA A 46 -5.88 -0.31 -5.92
C ALA A 46 -7.00 -1.20 -6.48
N THR A 47 -6.66 -2.35 -7.05
CA THR A 47 -7.63 -3.35 -7.52
C THR A 47 -8.43 -3.94 -6.35
N VAL A 48 -7.77 -4.28 -5.25
CA VAL A 48 -8.41 -4.75 -4.01
C VAL A 48 -9.35 -3.70 -3.44
N ALA A 49 -8.91 -2.43 -3.38
CA ALA A 49 -9.71 -1.30 -2.92
C ALA A 49 -10.97 -1.09 -3.77
N GLU A 50 -10.86 -1.22 -5.11
CA GLU A 50 -12.01 -1.11 -6.03
C GLU A 50 -13.09 -2.15 -5.71
N TYR A 51 -12.72 -3.41 -5.45
CA TYR A 51 -13.70 -4.43 -5.02
C TYR A 51 -14.33 -4.13 -3.66
N MET A 52 -13.68 -3.34 -2.82
CA MET A 52 -14.21 -2.86 -1.55
C MET A 52 -15.08 -1.61 -1.68
N GLY A 53 -15.31 -1.11 -2.90
CA GLY A 53 -16.03 0.13 -3.17
C GLY A 53 -15.20 1.39 -2.90
N ILE A 54 -13.87 1.24 -2.77
CA ILE A 54 -12.93 2.34 -2.54
C ILE A 54 -12.23 2.71 -3.85
N ASP A 55 -12.45 3.93 -4.30
CA ASP A 55 -11.72 4.53 -5.43
C ASP A 55 -10.52 5.33 -4.90
N ILE A 56 -9.33 4.75 -5.01
CA ILE A 56 -8.09 5.43 -4.65
C ILE A 56 -7.81 6.52 -5.69
N LYS A 57 -7.67 7.75 -5.22
CA LYS A 57 -7.40 8.93 -6.04
C LYS A 57 -6.18 8.70 -6.94
N GLN A 58 -6.29 9.11 -8.20
CA GLN A 58 -5.20 9.01 -9.17
C GLN A 58 -4.44 10.33 -9.27
N THR A 59 -3.11 10.26 -9.14
CA THR A 59 -2.22 11.41 -9.31
C THR A 59 -1.50 11.33 -10.66
N PRO A 60 -1.55 12.40 -11.49
CA PRO A 60 -0.84 12.43 -12.76
C PRO A 60 0.68 12.55 -12.57
N VAL A 61 1.44 11.67 -13.21
CA VAL A 61 2.90 11.67 -13.25
C VAL A 61 3.35 11.85 -14.70
N LYS A 62 4.20 12.85 -14.96
CA LYS A 62 4.79 13.04 -16.29
C LYS A 62 5.97 12.11 -16.49
N LEU A 63 5.92 11.33 -17.58
CA LEU A 63 7.00 10.48 -18.02
C LEU A 63 8.04 11.29 -18.81
N MET A 64 9.27 10.76 -18.91
CA MET A 64 10.37 11.40 -19.67
C MET A 64 10.06 11.60 -21.17
N ASN A 65 9.19 10.74 -21.73
CA ASN A 65 8.73 10.85 -23.12
C ASN A 65 7.63 11.93 -23.33
N GLY A 66 7.23 12.63 -22.25
CA GLY A 66 6.20 13.68 -22.27
C GLY A 66 4.77 13.18 -22.08
N GLU A 67 4.53 11.87 -22.02
CA GLU A 67 3.24 11.29 -21.70
C GLU A 67 2.88 11.47 -20.23
N THR A 68 1.59 11.38 -19.89
CA THR A 68 1.11 11.41 -18.51
C THR A 68 0.57 10.03 -18.15
N ARG A 69 1.16 9.42 -17.12
CA ARG A 69 0.64 8.22 -16.46
C ARG A 69 -0.10 8.65 -15.19
N TYR A 70 -1.15 7.95 -14.85
CA TYR A 70 -1.85 8.12 -13.58
C TYR A 70 -1.43 6.99 -12.63
N LYS A 71 -1.09 7.36 -11.40
CA LYS A 71 -0.71 6.41 -10.34
C LYS A 71 -1.65 6.56 -9.15
N PRO A 72 -2.03 5.45 -8.47
CA PRO A 72 -2.79 5.52 -7.22
C PRO A 72 -2.05 6.38 -6.17
N THR A 73 -2.80 7.24 -5.48
CA THR A 73 -2.25 8.12 -4.45
C THR A 73 -2.16 7.36 -3.13
N VAL A 74 -1.09 6.59 -2.99
CA VAL A 74 -0.71 5.88 -1.77
C VAL A 74 0.57 6.51 -1.23
N TYR A 75 0.53 6.88 0.05
CA TYR A 75 1.68 7.35 0.81
C TYR A 75 2.18 6.20 1.68
N TYR A 76 3.48 5.97 1.69
CA TYR A 76 4.11 5.01 2.61
C TYR A 76 5.50 5.52 3.01
N SER A 77 5.99 5.03 4.13
CA SER A 77 7.34 5.32 4.62
C SER A 77 7.90 4.05 5.25
N GLY A 78 9.19 3.92 5.29
CA GLY A 78 10.02 2.87 5.89
C GLY A 78 9.35 1.66 6.54
N PHE A 79 10.18 0.76 7.11
CA PHE A 79 9.63 -0.46 7.73
C PHE A 79 10.19 -0.73 9.13
N TRP A 80 10.89 0.25 9.74
CA TRP A 80 11.60 0.04 11.01
C TRP A 80 11.48 1.17 12.02
N SER A 81 10.79 2.26 11.67
CA SER A 81 10.72 3.45 12.51
C SER A 81 9.33 3.67 13.08
N GLN A 82 9.26 4.29 14.23
CA GLN A 82 7.99 4.75 14.77
C GLN A 82 7.38 5.81 13.85
N GLY A 83 6.16 5.58 13.39
CA GLY A 83 5.46 6.44 12.45
C GLY A 83 5.50 5.94 11.00
N ASP A 84 6.22 4.83 10.73
CA ASP A 84 6.15 4.14 9.45
C ASP A 84 4.76 3.52 9.25
N GLY A 85 4.36 3.40 8.00
CA GLY A 85 3.04 2.90 7.64
C GLY A 85 2.68 3.24 6.21
N ALA A 86 1.43 2.95 5.84
CA ALA A 86 0.85 3.39 4.58
C ALA A 86 -0.53 4.01 4.80
N CYS A 87 -0.92 4.94 3.92
CA CYS A 87 -2.27 5.45 3.80
C CYS A 87 -2.54 5.88 2.35
N PHE A 88 -3.80 6.08 2.02
CA PHE A 88 -4.21 6.55 0.70
C PHE A 88 -5.18 7.75 0.79
N GLU A 89 -5.33 8.44 -0.34
CA GLU A 89 -6.43 9.37 -0.58
C GLU A 89 -7.45 8.74 -1.52
N GLY A 90 -8.72 8.95 -1.27
CA GLY A 90 -9.77 8.38 -2.11
C GLY A 90 -11.17 8.57 -1.55
N THR A 91 -12.12 7.84 -2.13
CA THR A 91 -13.53 7.85 -1.72
C THR A 91 -14.07 6.42 -1.64
N TRP A 92 -15.01 6.18 -0.77
CA TRP A 92 -15.78 4.94 -0.71
C TRP A 92 -17.24 5.21 -1.00
N ARG A 93 -17.90 4.28 -1.66
CA ARG A 93 -19.35 4.27 -1.88
C ARG A 93 -19.92 2.89 -1.59
N ALA A 94 -20.98 2.88 -0.78
CA ALA A 94 -21.69 1.67 -0.40
C ALA A 94 -22.14 0.83 -1.60
N GLY A 95 -22.68 1.49 -2.65
CA GLY A 95 -23.19 0.83 -3.85
C GLY A 95 -22.11 0.15 -4.72
N ASP A 96 -20.82 0.43 -4.48
CA ASP A 96 -19.72 -0.10 -5.28
C ASP A 96 -19.03 -1.31 -4.65
N VAL A 97 -19.46 -1.75 -3.45
CA VAL A 97 -18.88 -2.92 -2.74
C VAL A 97 -19.18 -4.23 -3.46
N GLN A 98 -18.16 -5.01 -3.76
CA GLN A 98 -18.21 -6.26 -4.55
C GLN A 98 -17.54 -7.41 -3.80
N ALA A 99 -18.06 -7.76 -2.61
CA ALA A 99 -17.45 -8.71 -1.69
C ALA A 99 -17.16 -10.10 -2.32
N ASP A 100 -18.05 -10.61 -3.15
CA ASP A 100 -17.87 -11.90 -3.81
C ASP A 100 -16.68 -11.87 -4.79
N LYS A 101 -16.55 -10.78 -5.55
CA LYS A 101 -15.41 -10.63 -6.47
C LYS A 101 -14.08 -10.53 -5.75
N LEU A 102 -14.03 -9.82 -4.61
CA LEU A 102 -12.82 -9.78 -3.81
C LEU A 102 -12.43 -11.18 -3.31
N LYS A 103 -13.41 -11.96 -2.83
CA LYS A 103 -13.15 -13.32 -2.34
C LYS A 103 -12.71 -14.27 -3.46
N GLU A 104 -13.17 -14.07 -4.68
CA GLU A 104 -12.67 -14.79 -5.87
C GLU A 104 -11.25 -14.35 -6.24
N TYR A 105 -10.94 -13.05 -6.14
CA TYR A 105 -9.64 -12.48 -6.44
C TYR A 105 -8.56 -12.92 -5.44
N ALA A 106 -8.86 -12.82 -4.15
CA ALA A 106 -7.95 -13.16 -3.05
C ALA A 106 -8.52 -14.25 -2.13
N PRO A 107 -8.70 -15.52 -2.62
CA PRO A 107 -9.47 -16.55 -1.92
C PRO A 107 -8.84 -17.03 -0.59
N GLN A 108 -7.55 -16.79 -0.38
CA GLN A 108 -6.83 -17.21 0.82
C GLN A 108 -6.64 -16.07 1.85
N ASP A 109 -6.91 -14.82 1.48
CA ASP A 109 -6.69 -13.67 2.35
C ASP A 109 -7.90 -13.41 3.25
N LYS A 110 -7.86 -14.01 4.44
CA LYS A 110 -8.94 -13.90 5.44
C LYS A 110 -9.10 -12.49 6.00
N GLU A 111 -8.03 -11.69 5.97
CA GLU A 111 -8.10 -10.31 6.44
C GLU A 111 -8.86 -9.44 5.46
N LEU A 112 -8.57 -9.53 4.18
CA LEU A 112 -9.36 -8.86 3.15
C LEU A 112 -10.82 -9.29 3.18
N HIS A 113 -11.11 -10.60 3.42
CA HIS A 113 -12.47 -11.09 3.57
C HIS A 113 -13.19 -10.42 4.75
N ARG A 114 -12.53 -10.32 5.92
CA ARG A 114 -13.09 -9.64 7.08
C ARG A 114 -13.41 -8.17 6.81
N ILE A 115 -12.48 -7.47 6.15
CA ILE A 115 -12.65 -6.03 5.82
C ILE A 115 -13.82 -5.85 4.87
N VAL A 116 -13.87 -6.60 3.76
CA VAL A 116 -14.95 -6.44 2.77
C VAL A 116 -16.30 -6.88 3.30
N ASP A 117 -16.37 -7.89 4.16
CA ASP A 117 -17.62 -8.32 4.79
C ASP A 117 -18.17 -7.21 5.71
N GLY A 118 -17.29 -6.56 6.51
CA GLY A 118 -17.67 -5.43 7.33
C GLY A 118 -18.15 -4.23 6.50
N LEU A 119 -17.45 -3.90 5.40
CA LEU A 119 -17.89 -2.85 4.48
C LEU A 119 -19.25 -3.19 3.82
N ALA A 120 -19.47 -4.46 3.47
CA ALA A 120 -20.73 -4.91 2.88
C ALA A 120 -21.90 -4.85 3.89
N GLU A 121 -21.66 -5.11 5.18
CA GLU A 121 -22.67 -4.95 6.24
C GLU A 121 -23.06 -3.46 6.39
N ILE A 122 -22.09 -2.56 6.45
CA ILE A 122 -22.35 -1.11 6.48
C ILE A 122 -23.09 -0.67 5.20
N ALA A 123 -22.65 -1.12 4.03
CA ALA A 123 -23.26 -0.78 2.75
C ALA A 123 -24.73 -1.25 2.66
N LYS A 124 -25.06 -2.40 3.26
CA LYS A 124 -26.43 -2.91 3.31
C LYS A 124 -27.34 -2.05 4.18
N GLU A 125 -26.81 -1.53 5.29
CA GLU A 125 -27.57 -0.66 6.19
C GLU A 125 -27.69 0.78 5.68
N TYR A 126 -26.62 1.28 5.02
CA TYR A 126 -26.54 2.63 4.45
C TYR A 126 -26.23 2.55 2.95
N PRO A 127 -27.23 2.26 2.08
CA PRO A 127 -27.00 2.06 0.64
C PRO A 127 -26.43 3.27 -0.09
N ASP A 128 -26.68 4.48 0.43
CA ASP A 128 -26.12 5.74 -0.07
C ASP A 128 -24.91 6.22 0.76
N GLY A 129 -24.38 5.35 1.60
CA GLY A 129 -23.21 5.63 2.44
C GLY A 129 -21.98 6.00 1.61
N TYR A 130 -21.24 6.98 2.12
CA TYR A 130 -20.07 7.56 1.46
C TYR A 130 -19.03 7.97 2.48
N PHE A 131 -17.75 7.89 2.10
CA PHE A 131 -16.71 8.69 2.73
C PHE A 131 -15.73 9.27 1.72
N SER A 132 -15.08 10.37 2.07
CA SER A 132 -13.82 10.79 1.49
C SER A 132 -12.70 10.70 2.53
N VAL A 133 -11.51 10.30 2.09
CA VAL A 133 -10.31 10.25 2.93
C VAL A 133 -9.17 11.03 2.31
N ARG A 134 -8.45 11.78 3.14
CA ARG A 134 -7.28 12.57 2.75
C ARG A 134 -6.15 12.38 3.74
N HIS A 135 -4.94 12.32 3.21
CA HIS A 135 -3.73 12.34 4.04
C HIS A 135 -3.63 13.66 4.81
N SER A 136 -3.27 13.59 6.08
CA SER A 136 -3.15 14.75 6.97
C SER A 136 -2.07 14.51 8.03
N GLY A 137 -0.96 15.17 7.87
CA GLY A 137 0.12 15.10 8.87
C GLY A 137 1.49 14.92 8.23
N HIS A 138 2.47 14.54 9.06
CA HIS A 138 3.86 14.37 8.64
C HIS A 138 4.19 12.92 8.30
N TYR A 139 3.49 11.96 8.94
CA TYR A 139 3.73 10.52 8.79
C TYR A 139 2.76 9.90 7.79
N SER A 140 3.10 8.73 7.26
CA SER A 140 2.34 8.05 6.22
C SER A 140 1.44 6.92 6.75
N HIS A 141 1.34 6.70 8.06
CA HIS A 141 0.52 5.62 8.62
C HIS A 141 -0.99 5.94 8.59
N SER A 142 -1.82 4.92 8.74
CA SER A 142 -3.29 4.98 8.71
C SER A 142 -3.92 6.01 9.66
N GLY A 143 -3.29 6.29 10.82
CA GLY A 143 -3.70 7.33 11.75
C GLY A 143 -3.48 8.78 11.26
N CYS A 144 -2.67 8.99 10.20
CA CYS A 144 -2.45 10.30 9.59
C CYS A 144 -3.45 10.56 8.45
N THR A 145 -4.72 10.24 8.68
CA THR A 145 -5.81 10.42 7.73
C THR A 145 -6.97 11.18 8.36
N ARG A 146 -7.66 11.93 7.54
CA ARG A 146 -8.93 12.58 7.89
C ARG A 146 -10.02 12.05 7.00
N PHE A 147 -11.08 11.58 7.62
CA PHE A 147 -12.28 11.11 6.97
C PHE A 147 -13.38 12.17 7.06
N ASP A 148 -14.18 12.23 6.01
CA ASP A 148 -15.45 12.95 5.95
C ASP A 148 -16.47 11.88 5.55
N VAL A 149 -17.37 11.52 6.49
CA VAL A 149 -18.25 10.35 6.38
C VAL A 149 -19.69 10.83 6.31
N GLU A 150 -20.47 10.24 5.44
CA GLU A 150 -21.90 10.44 5.30
C GLU A 150 -22.60 9.07 5.33
N LEU A 151 -23.43 8.83 6.35
CA LEU A 151 -24.27 7.64 6.49
C LEU A 151 -25.75 8.08 6.56
N PRO A 152 -26.39 8.36 5.39
CA PRO A 152 -27.77 8.83 5.35
C PRO A 152 -28.72 7.78 5.93
N ASN A 153 -29.56 8.18 6.87
CA ASN A 153 -30.55 7.33 7.50
C ASN A 153 -31.95 7.97 7.46
N ALA A 154 -32.87 7.35 6.70
CA ALA A 154 -34.22 7.89 6.53
C ALA A 154 -35.03 7.97 7.85
N GLN A 155 -34.67 7.20 8.87
CA GLN A 155 -35.35 7.24 10.17
C GLN A 155 -35.04 8.53 10.94
N GLU A 156 -33.92 9.22 10.62
CA GLU A 156 -33.54 10.46 11.32
C GLU A 156 -34.59 11.56 11.13
N ASP A 157 -35.15 11.68 9.92
CA ASP A 157 -36.18 12.67 9.58
C ASP A 157 -37.54 12.36 10.22
N GLU A 158 -37.77 11.11 10.63
CA GLU A 158 -39.05 10.66 11.23
C GLU A 158 -39.08 10.80 12.76
N LEU A 159 -37.91 11.00 13.40
CA LEU A 159 -37.76 11.03 14.84
C LEU A 159 -37.84 12.47 15.37
N GLU A 160 -38.52 12.65 16.52
CA GLU A 160 -38.52 13.93 17.22
C GLU A 160 -37.08 14.24 17.73
N TYR A 161 -36.59 15.43 17.38
CA TYR A 161 -35.26 15.89 17.81
C TYR A 161 -35.11 15.83 19.34
N ASP A 162 -33.97 15.31 19.80
CA ASP A 162 -33.60 15.11 21.22
C ASP A 162 -34.46 14.05 21.96
N SER A 163 -35.33 13.30 21.25
CA SER A 163 -36.01 12.13 21.82
C SER A 163 -35.04 11.02 22.22
N PRO A 164 -35.42 10.08 23.12
CA PRO A 164 -34.60 8.92 23.45
C PRO A 164 -34.24 8.08 22.21
N GLU A 165 -35.17 7.93 21.27
CA GLU A 165 -35.02 7.19 20.03
C GLU A 165 -34.03 7.88 19.08
N TRP A 166 -34.14 9.23 18.95
CA TRP A 166 -33.19 10.04 18.18
C TRP A 166 -31.76 9.92 18.75
N LYS A 167 -31.60 10.02 20.09
CA LYS A 167 -30.32 9.87 20.76
C LYS A 167 -29.71 8.49 20.55
N ALA A 168 -30.53 7.44 20.61
CA ALA A 168 -30.06 6.06 20.35
C ALA A 168 -29.59 5.91 18.90
N LEU A 169 -30.31 6.52 17.94
CA LEU A 169 -29.88 6.53 16.53
C LEU A 169 -28.54 7.26 16.35
N GLN A 170 -28.36 8.44 16.98
CA GLN A 170 -27.10 9.18 16.87
C GLN A 170 -25.90 8.40 17.45
N VAL A 171 -26.08 7.67 18.55
CA VAL A 171 -25.05 6.80 19.11
C VAL A 171 -24.68 5.69 18.11
N LYS A 172 -25.70 5.05 17.53
CA LYS A 172 -25.48 3.99 16.54
C LYS A 172 -24.76 4.51 15.29
N LEU A 173 -25.18 5.65 14.75
CA LEU A 173 -24.51 6.29 13.60
C LEU A 173 -23.03 6.57 13.89
N GLY A 174 -22.71 7.05 15.10
CA GLY A 174 -21.33 7.28 15.51
C GLY A 174 -20.51 5.98 15.60
N GLU A 175 -21.08 4.90 16.13
CA GLU A 175 -20.42 3.58 16.19
C GLU A 175 -20.19 2.99 14.79
N ASP A 176 -21.15 3.14 13.88
CA ASP A 176 -21.04 2.66 12.49
C ASP A 176 -20.02 3.49 11.69
N GLU A 177 -19.95 4.81 11.90
CA GLU A 177 -18.94 5.69 11.33
C GLU A 177 -17.52 5.29 11.81
N GLU A 178 -17.32 5.08 13.12
CA GLU A 178 -16.04 4.63 13.66
C GLU A 178 -15.65 3.26 13.08
N THR A 179 -16.60 2.35 12.93
CA THR A 179 -16.38 1.03 12.33
C THR A 179 -15.95 1.15 10.86
N LEU A 180 -16.65 1.99 10.08
CA LEU A 180 -16.31 2.23 8.67
C LEU A 180 -14.90 2.82 8.51
N ILE A 181 -14.54 3.81 9.33
CA ILE A 181 -13.21 4.41 9.36
C ILE A 181 -12.16 3.36 9.72
N GLN A 182 -12.44 2.51 10.71
CA GLN A 182 -11.50 1.46 11.11
C GLN A 182 -11.28 0.42 10.01
N LEU A 183 -12.32 0.00 9.30
CA LEU A 183 -12.20 -0.92 8.15
C LEU A 183 -11.32 -0.32 7.03
N ALA A 184 -11.47 0.98 6.75
CA ALA A 184 -10.62 1.67 5.79
C ALA A 184 -9.15 1.75 6.25
N ARG A 185 -8.91 1.97 7.56
CA ARG A 185 -7.57 1.94 8.15
C ARG A 185 -6.96 0.54 8.14
N ASP A 186 -7.76 -0.48 8.39
CA ASP A 186 -7.31 -1.88 8.32
C ASP A 186 -6.83 -2.24 6.90
N LEU A 187 -7.47 -1.69 5.85
CA LEU A 187 -6.98 -1.83 4.48
C LEU A 187 -5.65 -1.10 4.28
N MET A 188 -5.48 0.12 4.83
CA MET A 188 -4.21 0.85 4.77
C MET A 188 -3.08 0.06 5.45
N ASP A 189 -3.35 -0.54 6.60
CA ASP A 189 -2.40 -1.37 7.33
C ASP A 189 -2.11 -2.69 6.59
N TRP A 190 -3.10 -3.23 5.86
CA TRP A 190 -2.87 -4.38 4.96
C TRP A 190 -1.94 -3.99 3.81
N ILE A 191 -2.15 -2.85 3.16
CA ILE A 191 -1.28 -2.32 2.09
C ILE A 191 0.15 -2.20 2.60
N TYR A 192 0.33 -1.63 3.78
CA TYR A 192 1.66 -1.49 4.40
C TYR A 192 2.37 -2.84 4.55
N ARG A 193 1.67 -3.86 5.04
CA ARG A 193 2.24 -5.22 5.18
C ARG A 193 2.57 -5.89 3.84
N GLN A 194 1.82 -5.60 2.76
CA GLN A 194 2.20 -6.10 1.44
C GLN A 194 3.48 -5.40 0.92
N LEU A 195 3.59 -4.08 1.14
CA LEU A 195 4.80 -3.32 0.81
C LEU A 195 6.02 -3.84 1.59
N GLU A 196 5.87 -4.11 2.91
CA GLU A 196 6.92 -4.68 3.75
C GLU A 196 7.38 -6.06 3.24
N LYS A 197 6.43 -6.95 2.93
CA LYS A 197 6.75 -8.29 2.36
C LYS A 197 7.50 -8.20 1.04
N GLU A 198 7.09 -7.30 0.16
CA GLU A 198 7.76 -7.13 -1.13
C GLU A 198 9.16 -6.55 -0.93
N TRP A 199 9.32 -5.58 -0.03
CA TRP A 199 10.62 -5.04 0.34
C TRP A 199 11.56 -6.12 0.89
N ASP A 200 11.07 -6.94 1.82
CA ASP A 200 11.86 -8.05 2.39
C ASP A 200 12.25 -9.06 1.32
N TYR A 201 11.35 -9.38 0.39
CA TYR A 201 11.64 -10.27 -0.74
C TYR A 201 12.71 -9.69 -1.65
N GLN A 202 12.58 -8.43 -2.08
CA GLN A 202 13.54 -7.77 -2.97
C GLN A 202 14.93 -7.61 -2.35
N ASN A 203 15.03 -7.57 -1.02
CA ASN A 203 16.27 -7.46 -0.28
C ASN A 203 16.78 -8.80 0.28
N SER A 204 16.08 -9.91 0.02
CA SER A 204 16.54 -11.25 0.39
C SER A 204 17.83 -11.62 -0.38
N ASP A 205 18.69 -12.42 0.24
CA ASP A 205 19.94 -12.88 -0.41
C ASP A 205 19.65 -13.58 -1.74
N GLU A 206 18.59 -14.39 -1.78
CA GLU A 206 18.19 -15.16 -2.97
C GLU A 206 17.85 -14.22 -4.14
N GLN A 207 16.98 -13.23 -3.91
CA GLN A 207 16.54 -12.28 -4.94
C GLN A 207 17.67 -11.35 -5.38
N VAL A 208 18.49 -10.89 -4.44
CA VAL A 208 19.69 -10.07 -4.73
C VAL A 208 20.68 -10.84 -5.58
N ASP A 209 20.98 -12.09 -5.21
CA ASP A 209 21.89 -12.95 -5.97
C ASP A 209 21.40 -13.20 -7.41
N GLU A 210 20.10 -13.48 -7.57
CA GLU A 210 19.50 -13.68 -8.89
C GLU A 210 19.61 -12.42 -9.74
N THR A 211 19.33 -11.26 -9.15
CA THR A 211 19.39 -10.00 -9.87
C THR A 211 20.79 -9.58 -10.26
N ILE A 212 21.78 -9.78 -9.36
CA ILE A 212 23.20 -9.55 -9.66
C ILE A 212 23.65 -10.43 -10.85
N ARG A 213 23.27 -11.71 -10.85
CA ARG A 213 23.60 -12.65 -11.97
C ARG A 213 22.88 -12.25 -13.27
N ALA A 214 21.60 -11.92 -13.20
CA ALA A 214 20.81 -11.57 -14.38
C ALA A 214 21.32 -10.30 -15.08
N ASN A 215 21.88 -9.36 -14.32
CA ASN A 215 22.47 -8.13 -14.85
C ASN A 215 23.96 -8.27 -15.20
N GLU A 216 24.55 -9.45 -15.00
CA GLU A 216 25.96 -9.73 -15.32
C GLU A 216 26.93 -8.71 -14.68
N TYR A 217 26.65 -8.27 -13.43
CA TYR A 217 27.54 -7.34 -12.74
C TYR A 217 28.91 -7.96 -12.50
N GLU A 218 29.96 -7.14 -12.72
CA GLU A 218 31.35 -7.52 -12.55
C GLU A 218 31.93 -6.85 -11.29
N PHE A 219 32.77 -7.58 -10.58
CA PHE A 219 33.34 -7.20 -9.30
C PHE A 219 34.86 -7.38 -9.27
N ASP A 220 35.56 -6.67 -8.39
CA ASP A 220 36.90 -6.97 -8.01
C ASP A 220 36.95 -8.20 -7.04
N GLU A 221 38.14 -8.62 -6.66
CA GLU A 221 38.33 -9.78 -5.74
C GLU A 221 37.75 -9.56 -4.34
N ASP A 222 37.47 -8.30 -3.96
CA ASP A 222 36.92 -7.92 -2.69
C ASP A 222 35.38 -7.77 -2.74
N GLY A 223 34.74 -7.98 -3.89
CA GLY A 223 33.30 -7.83 -4.10
C GLY A 223 32.83 -6.39 -4.33
N LYS A 224 33.73 -5.47 -4.69
CA LYS A 224 33.34 -4.12 -5.09
C LYS A 224 33.07 -4.07 -6.60
N PRO A 225 32.07 -3.28 -7.04
CA PRO A 225 31.78 -3.17 -8.47
C PRO A 225 32.99 -2.64 -9.23
N ALA A 226 33.24 -3.24 -10.41
CA ALA A 226 34.39 -2.94 -11.25
C ALA A 226 34.19 -1.71 -12.15
#